data_85c6e2288d8179652cb7f5f9a345c0eb
#
_entry.id   85c6e2288d8179652cb7f5f9a345c0eb
#
_cell.length_a   1.000
_cell.length_b   1.000
_cell.length_c   1.000
_cell.angle_alpha   90.00
_cell.angle_beta   90.00
_cell.angle_gamma   90.00
#
_symmetry.space_group_name_H-M   'P 1'
#
loop_
_entity.id
_entity.type
_entity.pdbx_description
1 polymer ?
#
loop_
_entity_poly.entity_id
_entity_poly.type
_entity_poly.pdbx_seq_one_letter_code
_entity_poly.pdbx_strand_id
1 'polypeptide(L)'
;MSFRFKALDQRLVLTVAIAIALTACAKKQEPAAEAPAGEKPAAAAPVSDALEGQVDIVAWAGYIERGETDKGYDWVTPFEKDTGCKVNVKIAGTSDEMVSLMTQGGYDLVTASGDASLRLIRGGTVQPIDIARVPSYANVDDRLKEGSWHFVDGKHYGTPYQWGPNVLMYNTNAFKTAPTSWSVVFEEGKLADGKSNKGRTQAYDGPIYIADAAIYLMAKQPELGIKDPYELNEQQYAAVLELLRKQHPLIQRYWHDANVQVQDFTNEGVVVSSSWPFQVNTLQANKQPVASVIPAEGASGWADTTMLAANAKHPNCAYKWMEWSLNAKVQGDVAAWFGSVPAVPAACKGNALLTDTGCATNGFDKFDKIHFWRTPEASCKTQGTCVPYSRWATDFVAVMGGR
;
A
#
# COMPACT_ATOMS: atom_id res chain seq x y z
N MET A 1 -35.46 41.48 24.71
CA MET A 1 -34.45 41.69 25.78
C MET A 1 -33.09 41.72 25.11
N SER A 2 -32.51 42.90 25.09
CA SER A 2 -31.27 43.24 24.40
C SER A 2 -30.16 43.31 25.45
N PHE A 3 -29.05 42.61 25.26
CA PHE A 3 -27.83 42.84 26.03
C PHE A 3 -26.69 43.22 25.09
N ARG A 4 -26.31 44.49 25.19
CA ARG A 4 -25.09 45.06 24.62
C ARG A 4 -23.92 44.73 25.57
N PHE A 5 -22.79 44.28 25.06
CA PHE A 5 -21.52 44.35 25.78
C PHE A 5 -20.57 45.37 25.10
N LYS A 6 -20.02 46.19 25.96
CA LYS A 6 -19.12 47.35 25.69
C LYS A 6 -17.69 46.87 25.38
N ALA A 7 -17.07 47.56 24.46
CA ALA A 7 -15.64 47.54 24.23
C ALA A 7 -14.86 48.14 25.41
N LEU A 8 -13.70 47.57 25.70
CA LEU A 8 -12.69 48.20 26.54
C LEU A 8 -11.35 48.20 25.79
N ASP A 9 -10.91 49.41 25.50
CA ASP A 9 -9.63 49.77 24.89
C ASP A 9 -8.59 49.99 26.01
N GLN A 10 -7.41 49.37 25.95
CA GLN A 10 -6.25 49.85 26.69
C GLN A 10 -4.96 49.48 25.98
N ARG A 11 -4.35 50.48 25.34
CA ARG A 11 -2.98 50.50 24.87
C ARG A 11 -2.06 50.69 26.10
N LEU A 12 -1.02 49.88 26.22
CA LEU A 12 0.12 50.19 27.03
C LEU A 12 1.41 49.93 26.23
N VAL A 13 2.05 51.03 25.87
CA VAL A 13 3.37 51.08 25.24
C VAL A 13 4.43 51.09 26.37
N LEU A 14 5.35 50.13 26.35
CA LEU A 14 6.52 50.16 27.23
C LEU A 14 7.79 50.14 26.37
N THR A 15 8.44 51.30 26.25
CA THR A 15 9.74 51.52 25.64
C THR A 15 10.83 51.22 26.67
N VAL A 16 11.74 50.28 26.39
CA VAL A 16 12.97 50.09 27.18
C VAL A 16 14.16 50.41 26.29
N ALA A 17 14.86 51.47 26.62
CA ALA A 17 16.12 51.88 26.03
C ALA A 17 17.27 51.07 26.67
N ILE A 18 18.11 50.42 25.86
CA ILE A 18 19.33 49.77 26.30
C ILE A 18 20.52 50.63 25.81
N ALA A 19 21.26 51.19 26.76
CA ALA A 19 22.50 51.89 26.53
C ALA A 19 23.65 50.91 26.31
N ILE A 20 24.39 51.10 25.21
CA ILE A 20 25.63 50.36 24.90
C ILE A 20 26.80 51.07 25.55
N ALA A 21 27.47 50.42 26.49
CA ALA A 21 28.76 50.81 27.00
C ALA A 21 29.88 49.98 26.37
N LEU A 22 30.71 50.61 25.54
CA LEU A 22 31.92 50.01 24.99
C LEU A 22 33.03 50.16 26.03
N THR A 23 33.53 49.07 26.58
CA THR A 23 34.79 48.99 27.29
C THR A 23 35.69 47.94 26.64
N ALA A 24 36.75 48.42 26.01
CA ALA A 24 37.85 47.63 25.51
C ALA A 24 38.73 47.12 26.67
N CYS A 25 38.85 45.81 26.81
CA CYS A 25 39.87 45.15 27.61
C CYS A 25 40.54 44.06 26.81
N ALA A 26 41.82 44.28 26.53
CA ALA A 26 42.71 43.27 25.98
C ALA A 26 42.85 42.08 26.95
N LYS A 27 42.53 40.86 26.50
CA LYS A 27 42.82 39.64 27.23
C LYS A 27 43.87 38.81 26.52
N LYS A 28 44.88 38.50 27.33
CA LYS A 28 45.94 37.51 27.10
C LYS A 28 45.40 36.22 26.53
N GLN A 29 46.07 35.68 25.50
CA GLN A 29 45.87 34.33 25.01
C GLN A 29 46.32 33.31 26.08
N GLU A 30 45.37 32.48 26.54
CA GLU A 30 45.64 31.22 27.22
C GLU A 30 45.74 30.08 26.18
N PRO A 31 46.53 29.02 26.43
CA PRO A 31 46.71 27.93 25.50
C PRO A 31 45.40 27.12 25.32
N ALA A 32 45.12 26.72 24.09
CA ALA A 32 43.98 25.90 23.75
C ALA A 32 44.00 24.56 24.54
N ALA A 33 42.94 24.29 25.28
CA ALA A 33 42.67 22.99 25.86
C ALA A 33 42.42 21.99 24.74
N GLU A 34 43.11 20.86 24.78
CA GLU A 34 42.86 19.69 23.91
C GLU A 34 41.39 19.26 24.03
N ALA A 35 40.73 19.07 22.87
CA ALA A 35 39.39 18.50 22.79
C ALA A 35 39.43 17.07 23.34
N PRO A 36 38.42 16.62 24.12
CA PRO A 36 38.36 15.25 24.59
C PRO A 36 38.27 14.31 23.40
N ALA A 37 39.11 13.27 23.41
CA ALA A 37 39.12 12.20 22.43
C ALA A 37 37.71 11.62 22.30
N GLY A 38 37.23 11.53 21.04
CA GLY A 38 35.90 11.03 20.75
C GLY A 38 35.65 9.68 21.41
N GLU A 39 34.55 9.58 22.15
CA GLU A 39 34.02 8.31 22.61
C GLU A 39 33.79 7.42 21.41
N LYS A 40 34.48 6.29 21.39
CA LYS A 40 34.23 5.20 20.47
C LYS A 40 32.75 4.83 20.61
N PRO A 41 31.96 4.69 19.51
CA PRO A 41 30.60 4.21 19.63
C PRO A 41 30.60 2.93 20.46
N ALA A 42 29.78 2.90 21.50
CA ALA A 42 29.59 1.70 22.31
C ALA A 42 29.21 0.56 21.36
N ALA A 43 29.93 -0.56 21.40
CA ALA A 43 29.58 -1.76 20.66
C ALA A 43 28.15 -2.11 21.05
N ALA A 44 27.27 -2.25 20.05
CA ALA A 44 25.91 -2.69 20.26
C ALA A 44 25.96 -3.98 21.10
N ALA A 45 25.15 -4.04 22.16
CA ALA A 45 25.03 -5.24 22.97
C ALA A 45 24.67 -6.43 22.05
N PRO A 46 25.20 -7.63 22.29
CA PRO A 46 24.84 -8.79 21.46
C PRO A 46 23.33 -8.95 21.47
N VAL A 47 22.73 -8.94 20.26
CA VAL A 47 21.30 -9.16 20.09
C VAL A 47 21.02 -10.58 20.59
N SER A 48 20.19 -10.70 21.61
CA SER A 48 19.73 -12.02 22.10
C SER A 48 18.93 -12.69 21.00
N ASP A 49 19.22 -13.97 20.69
CA ASP A 49 18.42 -14.78 19.76
C ASP A 49 17.15 -15.35 20.44
N ALA A 50 16.90 -15.01 21.69
CA ALA A 50 15.71 -15.45 22.42
C ALA A 50 14.44 -14.86 21.81
N LEU A 51 13.43 -15.71 21.59
CA LEU A 51 12.14 -15.30 21.08
C LEU A 51 11.35 -14.55 22.15
N GLU A 52 10.71 -13.45 21.75
CA GLU A 52 10.03 -12.53 22.67
C GLU A 52 8.59 -12.98 23.01
N GLY A 53 8.10 -14.07 22.39
CA GLY A 53 6.82 -14.69 22.67
C GLY A 53 5.62 -14.09 21.93
N GLN A 54 5.80 -13.03 21.16
CA GLN A 54 4.75 -12.45 20.31
C GLN A 54 5.33 -11.68 19.12
N VAL A 55 4.47 -11.38 18.15
CA VAL A 55 4.72 -10.44 17.06
C VAL A 55 3.43 -9.68 16.73
N ASP A 56 3.53 -8.36 16.64
CA ASP A 56 2.41 -7.46 16.38
C ASP A 56 2.50 -6.95 14.92
N ILE A 57 1.50 -7.28 14.09
CA ILE A 57 1.56 -7.10 12.64
C ILE A 57 0.41 -6.20 12.16
N VAL A 58 0.73 -5.14 11.39
CA VAL A 58 -0.25 -4.41 10.59
C VAL A 58 -0.37 -5.11 9.23
N ALA A 59 -1.58 -5.50 8.84
CA ALA A 59 -1.81 -6.27 7.62
C ALA A 59 -3.12 -5.88 6.91
N TRP A 60 -3.21 -6.22 5.63
CA TRP A 60 -4.46 -6.17 4.89
C TRP A 60 -5.43 -7.26 5.35
N ALA A 61 -6.72 -7.05 5.14
CA ALA A 61 -7.72 -8.09 5.33
C ALA A 61 -7.39 -9.32 4.45
N GLY A 62 -7.49 -10.52 5.03
CA GLY A 62 -7.20 -11.77 4.34
C GLY A 62 -5.70 -12.12 4.20
N TYR A 63 -4.79 -11.36 4.82
CA TYR A 63 -3.35 -11.64 4.73
C TYR A 63 -2.83 -12.57 5.81
N ILE A 64 -3.52 -12.66 6.93
CA ILE A 64 -3.06 -13.43 8.09
C ILE A 64 -4.26 -14.18 8.68
N GLU A 65 -4.37 -15.46 8.31
CA GLU A 65 -5.53 -16.30 8.66
C GLU A 65 -5.15 -17.41 9.63
N ARG A 66 -6.07 -17.66 10.59
CA ARG A 66 -5.96 -18.73 11.59
C ARG A 66 -7.16 -19.70 11.56
N GLY A 67 -7.81 -19.86 10.41
CA GLY A 67 -8.94 -20.76 10.23
C GLY A 67 -10.25 -20.30 10.87
N GLU A 68 -10.38 -19.00 11.20
CA GLU A 68 -11.62 -18.47 11.78
C GLU A 68 -12.71 -18.30 10.73
N THR A 69 -12.35 -17.84 9.54
CA THR A 69 -13.27 -17.66 8.40
C THR A 69 -13.51 -18.99 7.69
N ASP A 70 -12.45 -19.73 7.38
CA ASP A 70 -12.47 -21.06 6.79
C ASP A 70 -11.34 -21.89 7.40
N LYS A 71 -11.70 -23.03 8.01
CA LYS A 71 -10.75 -23.92 8.70
C LYS A 71 -9.69 -24.55 7.80
N GLY A 72 -9.89 -24.52 6.48
CA GLY A 72 -8.89 -24.93 5.50
C GLY A 72 -7.72 -23.97 5.36
N TYR A 73 -7.87 -22.73 5.84
CA TYR A 73 -6.88 -21.65 5.68
C TYR A 73 -6.34 -21.20 7.04
N ASP A 74 -5.32 -21.90 7.52
CA ASP A 74 -4.65 -21.60 8.79
C ASP A 74 -3.13 -21.77 8.63
N TRP A 75 -2.42 -20.65 8.58
CA TRP A 75 -0.95 -20.61 8.61
C TRP A 75 -0.40 -19.94 9.87
N VAL A 76 -1.28 -19.42 10.72
CA VAL A 76 -0.89 -18.78 11.99
C VAL A 76 -0.73 -19.79 13.10
N THR A 77 -1.71 -20.68 13.32
CA THR A 77 -1.66 -21.65 14.42
C THR A 77 -0.42 -22.56 14.38
N PRO A 78 0.00 -23.10 13.20
CA PRO A 78 1.25 -23.85 13.11
C PRO A 78 2.48 -23.02 13.48
N PHE A 79 2.55 -21.76 13.03
CA PHE A 79 3.65 -20.86 13.38
C PHE A 79 3.73 -20.63 14.89
N GLU A 80 2.62 -20.31 15.53
CA GLU A 80 2.55 -20.07 16.97
C GLU A 80 2.98 -21.32 17.77
N LYS A 81 2.56 -22.51 17.31
CA LYS A 81 2.92 -23.78 17.92
C LYS A 81 4.43 -24.07 17.80
N ASP A 82 4.99 -23.82 16.62
CA ASP A 82 6.38 -24.17 16.33
C ASP A 82 7.38 -23.19 16.99
N THR A 83 6.99 -21.92 17.11
CA THR A 83 7.87 -20.85 17.58
C THR A 83 7.58 -20.36 18.98
N GLY A 84 6.36 -20.53 19.48
CA GLY A 84 5.88 -19.88 20.69
C GLY A 84 5.62 -18.36 20.52
N CYS A 85 5.79 -17.79 19.32
CA CYS A 85 5.50 -16.39 19.04
C CYS A 85 4.02 -16.22 18.70
N LYS A 86 3.23 -15.64 19.59
CA LYS A 86 1.84 -15.32 19.36
C LYS A 86 1.70 -14.22 18.31
N VAL A 87 0.84 -14.41 17.31
CA VAL A 87 0.59 -13.44 16.25
C VAL A 87 -0.61 -12.57 16.60
N ASN A 88 -0.40 -11.28 16.76
CA ASN A 88 -1.46 -10.28 16.91
C ASN A 88 -1.56 -9.46 15.63
N VAL A 89 -2.78 -9.28 15.12
CA VAL A 89 -3.01 -8.61 13.83
C VAL A 89 -3.85 -7.37 14.00
N LYS A 90 -3.39 -6.26 13.44
CA LYS A 90 -4.18 -5.06 13.20
C LYS A 90 -4.48 -4.95 11.72
N ILE A 91 -5.74 -5.07 11.34
CA ILE A 91 -6.17 -4.87 9.96
C ILE A 91 -6.16 -3.38 9.63
N ALA A 92 -5.63 -3.04 8.46
CA ALA A 92 -5.70 -1.73 7.82
C ALA A 92 -6.39 -1.87 6.44
N GLY A 93 -7.21 -0.89 6.08
CA GLY A 93 -7.96 -0.88 4.83
C GLY A 93 -7.26 -0.12 3.69
N THR A 94 -6.30 0.75 4.01
CA THR A 94 -5.58 1.57 3.02
C THR A 94 -4.09 1.69 3.35
N SER A 95 -3.28 1.98 2.33
CA SER A 95 -1.85 2.30 2.50
C SER A 95 -1.63 3.50 3.44
N ASP A 96 -2.51 4.50 3.39
CA ASP A 96 -2.42 5.68 4.26
C ASP A 96 -2.69 5.33 5.73
N GLU A 97 -3.65 4.43 5.99
CA GLU A 97 -3.89 3.90 7.33
C GLU A 97 -2.67 3.12 7.83
N MET A 98 -2.04 2.29 7.00
CA MET A 98 -0.80 1.57 7.37
C MET A 98 0.31 2.53 7.76
N VAL A 99 0.56 3.57 6.96
CA VAL A 99 1.58 4.60 7.28
C VAL A 99 1.25 5.30 8.59
N SER A 100 -0.02 5.62 8.83
CA SER A 100 -0.48 6.26 10.07
C SER A 100 -0.24 5.35 11.29
N LEU A 101 -0.64 4.08 11.22
CA LEU A 101 -0.47 3.10 12.30
C LEU A 101 1.01 2.88 12.63
N MET A 102 1.88 2.73 11.61
CA MET A 102 3.31 2.57 11.82
C MET A 102 3.96 3.82 12.40
N THR A 103 3.46 5.00 12.07
CA THR A 103 3.92 6.29 12.67
C THR A 103 3.51 6.39 14.14
N GLN A 104 2.32 5.91 14.50
CA GLN A 104 1.88 5.84 15.90
C GLN A 104 2.72 4.83 16.70
N GLY A 105 3.25 3.79 16.04
CA GLY A 105 4.08 2.76 16.65
C GLY A 105 3.30 1.69 17.38
N GLY A 106 4.03 0.78 18.02
CA GLY A 106 3.43 -0.34 18.79
C GLY A 106 3.28 -1.62 17.98
N TYR A 107 3.80 -1.65 16.75
CA TYR A 107 3.83 -2.83 15.89
C TYR A 107 5.25 -3.22 15.55
N ASP A 108 5.47 -4.50 15.23
CA ASP A 108 6.77 -5.04 14.83
C ASP A 108 6.90 -5.15 13.31
N LEU A 109 5.81 -5.51 12.65
CA LEU A 109 5.77 -5.72 11.21
C LEU A 109 4.60 -4.96 10.55
N VAL A 110 4.78 -4.66 9.27
CA VAL A 110 3.71 -4.20 8.39
C VAL A 110 3.83 -4.91 7.03
N THR A 111 2.70 -5.36 6.46
CA THR A 111 2.63 -5.87 5.08
C THR A 111 2.19 -4.74 4.17
N ALA A 112 3.15 -3.97 3.64
CA ALA A 112 2.89 -2.72 2.93
C ALA A 112 2.99 -2.90 1.41
N SER A 113 2.05 -2.30 0.69
CA SER A 113 2.13 -2.14 -0.76
C SER A 113 3.13 -1.06 -1.16
N GLY A 114 3.59 -1.08 -2.42
CA GLY A 114 4.70 -0.25 -2.88
C GLY A 114 4.50 1.25 -2.75
N ASP A 115 3.25 1.73 -2.76
CA ASP A 115 2.91 3.14 -2.53
C ASP A 115 3.05 3.58 -1.06
N ALA A 116 3.02 2.64 -0.10
CA ALA A 116 3.30 2.90 1.30
C ALA A 116 4.78 2.67 1.64
N SER A 117 5.41 1.65 1.07
CA SER A 117 6.75 1.18 1.44
C SER A 117 7.80 2.29 1.41
N LEU A 118 7.88 3.08 0.32
CA LEU A 118 8.85 4.19 0.24
C LEU A 118 8.58 5.29 1.26
N ARG A 119 7.32 5.55 1.58
CA ARG A 119 6.95 6.53 2.63
C ARG A 119 7.39 6.05 4.01
N LEU A 120 7.21 4.76 4.31
CA LEU A 120 7.66 4.14 5.56
C LEU A 120 9.19 4.16 5.68
N ILE A 121 9.91 3.85 4.60
CA ILE A 121 11.38 3.89 4.54
C ILE A 121 11.88 5.32 4.79
N ARG A 122 11.35 6.30 4.05
CA ARG A 122 11.78 7.71 4.16
C ARG A 122 11.36 8.38 5.45
N GLY A 123 10.20 7.96 5.99
CA GLY A 123 9.72 8.39 7.30
C GLY A 123 10.50 7.79 8.46
N GLY A 124 11.41 6.82 8.20
CA GLY A 124 12.20 6.16 9.25
C GLY A 124 11.36 5.31 10.19
N THR A 125 10.15 4.90 9.79
CA THR A 125 9.26 4.05 10.61
C THR A 125 9.55 2.56 10.44
N VAL A 126 10.28 2.19 9.39
CA VAL A 126 10.81 0.84 9.16
C VAL A 126 12.34 0.90 9.02
N GLN A 127 12.99 -0.23 9.25
CA GLN A 127 14.45 -0.37 9.21
C GLN A 127 14.89 -1.40 8.18
N PRO A 128 16.15 -1.33 7.70
CA PRO A 128 16.72 -2.40 6.88
C PRO A 128 16.69 -3.72 7.63
N ILE A 129 16.46 -4.80 6.89
CA ILE A 129 16.52 -6.17 7.42
C ILE A 129 17.85 -6.85 7.06
N ASP A 130 18.27 -7.76 7.92
CA ASP A 130 19.35 -8.69 7.62
C ASP A 130 18.76 -9.94 6.95
N ILE A 131 18.89 -10.02 5.62
CA ILE A 131 18.37 -11.16 4.84
C ILE A 131 19.08 -12.49 5.17
N ALA A 132 20.26 -12.46 5.78
CA ALA A 132 20.91 -13.69 6.26
C ALA A 132 20.10 -14.37 7.37
N ARG A 133 19.26 -13.65 8.09
CA ARG A 133 18.32 -14.17 9.08
C ARG A 133 17.03 -14.73 8.45
N VAL A 134 16.85 -14.60 7.12
CA VAL A 134 15.70 -15.09 6.35
C VAL A 134 16.21 -15.96 5.19
N PRO A 135 16.74 -17.17 5.44
CA PRO A 135 17.32 -18.03 4.40
C PRO A 135 16.38 -18.30 3.22
N SER A 136 15.07 -18.41 3.48
CA SER A 136 14.06 -18.60 2.42
C SER A 136 13.94 -17.44 1.46
N TYR A 137 14.58 -16.28 1.74
CA TYR A 137 14.66 -15.16 0.78
C TYR A 137 15.31 -15.57 -0.55
N ALA A 138 16.21 -16.56 -0.52
CA ALA A 138 16.82 -17.12 -1.73
C ALA A 138 15.78 -17.67 -2.73
N ASN A 139 14.62 -18.13 -2.25
CA ASN A 139 13.54 -18.75 -3.03
C ASN A 139 12.55 -17.74 -3.62
N VAL A 140 12.65 -16.46 -3.26
CA VAL A 140 11.80 -15.40 -3.78
C VAL A 140 12.04 -15.24 -5.27
N ASP A 141 10.98 -14.94 -6.03
CA ASP A 141 11.03 -14.62 -7.45
C ASP A 141 12.03 -13.47 -7.71
N ASP A 142 12.96 -13.68 -8.63
CA ASP A 142 14.02 -12.70 -8.93
C ASP A 142 13.44 -11.33 -9.36
N ARG A 143 12.25 -11.32 -9.97
CA ARG A 143 11.53 -10.09 -10.34
C ARG A 143 11.12 -9.23 -9.15
N LEU A 144 11.03 -9.82 -7.95
CA LEU A 144 10.61 -9.17 -6.72
C LEU A 144 11.75 -8.87 -5.75
N LYS A 145 12.88 -9.61 -5.82
CA LYS A 145 13.98 -9.52 -4.82
C LYS A 145 14.51 -8.12 -4.60
N GLU A 146 14.63 -7.33 -5.68
CA GLU A 146 15.16 -5.97 -5.63
C GLU A 146 14.14 -4.96 -6.17
N GLY A 147 12.87 -5.17 -5.83
CA GLY A 147 11.80 -4.22 -6.18
C GLY A 147 12.10 -2.83 -5.62
N SER A 148 12.03 -1.81 -6.49
CA SER A 148 12.39 -0.42 -6.13
C SER A 148 11.55 0.18 -5.00
N TRP A 149 10.48 -0.46 -4.60
CA TRP A 149 9.62 -0.06 -3.48
C TRP A 149 10.10 -0.57 -2.11
N HIS A 150 11.03 -1.55 -2.05
CA HIS A 150 11.57 -2.09 -0.79
C HIS A 150 13.08 -2.31 -0.80
N PHE A 151 13.74 -2.24 -1.96
CA PHE A 151 15.20 -2.25 -2.09
C PHE A 151 15.68 -0.83 -2.42
N VAL A 152 16.19 -0.15 -1.40
CA VAL A 152 16.55 1.28 -1.47
C VAL A 152 17.97 1.47 -0.95
N ASP A 153 18.79 2.19 -1.71
CA ASP A 153 20.19 2.50 -1.38
C ASP A 153 21.01 1.25 -1.02
N GLY A 154 20.79 0.16 -1.78
CA GLY A 154 21.50 -1.12 -1.61
C GLY A 154 21.08 -1.90 -0.37
N LYS A 155 19.95 -1.57 0.27
CA LYS A 155 19.43 -2.21 1.49
C LYS A 155 18.05 -2.80 1.25
N HIS A 156 17.83 -4.00 1.77
CA HIS A 156 16.50 -4.61 1.83
C HIS A 156 15.75 -4.10 3.06
N TYR A 157 14.51 -3.65 2.88
CA TYR A 157 13.64 -3.16 3.96
C TYR A 157 12.52 -4.12 4.32
N GLY A 158 12.51 -5.31 3.74
CA GLY A 158 11.53 -6.35 4.04
C GLY A 158 11.61 -7.52 3.08
N THR A 159 10.69 -8.46 3.26
CA THR A 159 10.55 -9.65 2.44
C THR A 159 9.31 -9.55 1.55
N PRO A 160 9.40 -9.78 0.23
CA PRO A 160 8.20 -9.89 -0.62
C PRO A 160 7.24 -10.94 -0.06
N TYR A 161 5.95 -10.59 0.00
CA TYR A 161 4.93 -11.46 0.60
C TYR A 161 4.04 -12.11 -0.44
N GLN A 162 3.38 -11.31 -1.26
CA GLN A 162 2.58 -11.74 -2.41
C GLN A 162 2.36 -10.55 -3.35
N TRP A 163 1.86 -10.81 -4.55
CA TRP A 163 1.57 -9.77 -5.52
C TRP A 163 0.32 -10.11 -6.35
N GLY A 164 -0.25 -9.12 -7.00
CA GLY A 164 -1.39 -9.31 -7.87
C GLY A 164 -1.82 -8.06 -8.60
N PRO A 165 -2.68 -8.23 -9.62
CA PRO A 165 -3.31 -7.13 -10.31
C PRO A 165 -4.46 -6.54 -9.51
N ASN A 166 -4.74 -5.26 -9.72
CA ASN A 166 -6.07 -4.72 -9.53
C ASN A 166 -6.92 -5.15 -10.74
N VAL A 167 -7.97 -5.90 -10.48
CA VAL A 167 -8.78 -6.48 -11.54
C VAL A 167 -10.01 -5.63 -11.82
N LEU A 168 -10.47 -5.63 -13.07
CA LEU A 168 -11.79 -5.15 -13.43
C LEU A 168 -12.81 -6.22 -13.03
N MET A 169 -13.48 -6.05 -11.89
CA MET A 169 -14.57 -6.92 -11.43
C MET A 169 -15.89 -6.44 -12.01
N TYR A 170 -16.71 -7.38 -12.50
CA TYR A 170 -18.01 -7.08 -13.11
C TYR A 170 -19.06 -8.13 -12.78
N ASN A 171 -20.32 -7.69 -12.73
CA ASN A 171 -21.48 -8.57 -12.56
C ASN A 171 -21.88 -9.20 -13.92
N THR A 172 -21.88 -10.53 -14.01
CA THR A 172 -22.15 -11.27 -15.25
C THR A 172 -23.61 -11.17 -15.74
N ASN A 173 -24.53 -10.72 -14.89
CA ASN A 173 -25.89 -10.41 -15.31
C ASN A 173 -25.99 -9.06 -16.02
N ALA A 174 -25.14 -8.09 -15.63
CA ALA A 174 -25.08 -6.77 -16.27
C ALA A 174 -24.20 -6.77 -17.52
N PHE A 175 -23.21 -7.64 -17.58
CA PHE A 175 -22.28 -7.79 -18.71
C PHE A 175 -22.43 -9.18 -19.31
N LYS A 176 -22.95 -9.30 -20.52
CA LYS A 176 -23.11 -10.59 -21.22
C LYS A 176 -21.80 -11.16 -21.76
N THR A 177 -20.83 -10.31 -22.00
CA THR A 177 -19.45 -10.64 -22.37
C THR A 177 -18.51 -9.90 -21.43
N ALA A 178 -17.35 -10.49 -21.16
CA ALA A 178 -16.32 -9.83 -20.35
C ALA A 178 -15.92 -8.47 -20.96
N PRO A 179 -15.91 -7.39 -20.17
CA PRO A 179 -15.41 -6.11 -20.65
C PRO A 179 -13.92 -6.21 -21.00
N THR A 180 -13.49 -5.54 -22.06
CA THR A 180 -12.10 -5.59 -22.54
C THR A 180 -11.33 -4.31 -22.22
N SER A 181 -12.00 -3.30 -21.66
CA SER A 181 -11.45 -1.97 -21.39
C SER A 181 -11.95 -1.43 -20.06
N TRP A 182 -11.10 -0.63 -19.39
CA TRP A 182 -11.48 0.16 -18.23
C TRP A 182 -12.51 1.25 -18.52
N SER A 183 -12.84 1.50 -19.80
CA SER A 183 -13.88 2.48 -20.18
C SER A 183 -15.19 2.29 -19.44
N VAL A 184 -15.57 1.04 -19.13
CA VAL A 184 -16.81 0.72 -18.39
C VAL A 184 -16.82 1.22 -16.95
N VAL A 185 -15.65 1.59 -16.42
CA VAL A 185 -15.48 2.21 -15.08
C VAL A 185 -15.32 3.72 -15.19
N PHE A 186 -14.62 4.21 -16.24
CA PHE A 186 -14.27 5.62 -16.36
C PHE A 186 -15.26 6.45 -17.20
N GLU A 187 -16.04 5.80 -18.07
CA GLU A 187 -16.96 6.51 -18.98
C GLU A 187 -18.42 6.08 -18.74
N GLU A 188 -19.36 7.02 -18.86
CA GLU A 188 -20.79 6.69 -18.80
C GLU A 188 -21.18 5.88 -20.03
N GLY A 189 -21.87 4.77 -19.80
CA GLY A 189 -22.29 3.89 -20.87
C GLY A 189 -23.53 3.07 -20.51
N LYS A 190 -24.21 2.58 -21.56
CA LYS A 190 -25.31 1.64 -21.42
C LYS A 190 -24.76 0.23 -21.39
N LEU A 191 -25.08 -0.53 -20.33
CA LEU A 191 -24.67 -1.90 -20.15
C LEU A 191 -25.58 -2.90 -20.89
N ALA A 192 -25.17 -4.15 -20.97
CA ALA A 192 -25.93 -5.19 -21.67
C ALA A 192 -27.29 -5.50 -21.02
N ASP A 193 -27.49 -5.16 -19.76
CA ASP A 193 -28.79 -5.23 -19.07
C ASP A 193 -29.73 -4.06 -19.45
N GLY A 194 -29.30 -3.17 -20.34
CA GLY A 194 -30.08 -2.04 -20.82
C GLY A 194 -30.04 -0.79 -19.93
N LYS A 195 -29.36 -0.83 -18.79
CA LYS A 195 -29.24 0.28 -17.83
C LYS A 195 -27.89 0.99 -17.96
N SER A 196 -27.79 2.26 -17.49
CA SER A 196 -26.53 2.96 -17.36
C SER A 196 -25.67 2.35 -16.25
N ASN A 197 -24.34 2.50 -16.36
CA ASN A 197 -23.40 2.23 -15.27
C ASN A 197 -23.41 3.33 -14.19
N LYS A 198 -24.05 4.45 -14.42
CA LYS A 198 -24.13 5.58 -13.48
C LYS A 198 -24.79 5.18 -12.16
N GLY A 199 -24.11 5.47 -11.04
CA GLY A 199 -24.53 5.06 -9.71
C GLY A 199 -24.43 3.55 -9.44
N ARG A 200 -23.76 2.81 -10.33
CA ARG A 200 -23.56 1.34 -10.25
C ARG A 200 -22.10 0.95 -10.39
N THR A 201 -21.22 1.94 -10.41
CA THR A 201 -19.77 1.79 -10.50
C THR A 201 -19.15 2.11 -9.14
N GLN A 202 -18.09 1.44 -8.79
CA GLN A 202 -17.24 1.78 -7.65
C GLN A 202 -15.80 1.99 -8.08
N ALA A 203 -15.04 2.69 -7.22
CA ALA A 203 -13.62 2.93 -7.36
C ALA A 203 -12.93 2.78 -6.00
N TYR A 204 -11.63 2.52 -5.99
CA TYR A 204 -10.85 2.42 -4.76
C TYR A 204 -10.72 3.79 -4.08
N ASP A 205 -10.91 3.82 -2.77
CA ASP A 205 -10.72 5.00 -1.91
C ASP A 205 -9.26 5.13 -1.47
N GLY A 206 -8.42 5.51 -2.40
CA GLY A 206 -7.01 5.76 -2.13
C GLY A 206 -6.39 6.63 -3.22
N PRO A 207 -5.53 7.62 -2.87
CA PRO A 207 -4.93 8.51 -3.85
C PRO A 207 -4.18 7.79 -4.97
N ILE A 208 -3.69 6.58 -4.71
CA ILE A 208 -3.00 5.75 -5.70
C ILE A 208 -3.91 5.35 -6.88
N TYR A 209 -5.24 5.41 -6.72
CA TYR A 209 -6.21 5.18 -7.79
C TYR A 209 -6.07 6.17 -8.96
N ILE A 210 -5.42 7.31 -8.75
CA ILE A 210 -5.04 8.24 -9.84
C ILE A 210 -4.21 7.52 -10.90
N ALA A 211 -3.36 6.55 -10.51
CA ALA A 211 -2.58 5.76 -11.46
C ALA A 211 -3.44 4.85 -12.34
N ASP A 212 -4.57 4.32 -11.82
CA ASP A 212 -5.51 3.52 -12.64
C ASP A 212 -6.11 4.35 -13.78
N ALA A 213 -6.48 5.60 -13.48
CA ALA A 213 -6.94 6.55 -14.49
C ALA A 213 -5.82 6.92 -15.48
N ALA A 214 -4.57 7.06 -15.01
CA ALA A 214 -3.41 7.30 -15.86
C ALA A 214 -3.16 6.12 -16.82
N ILE A 215 -3.24 4.87 -16.35
CA ILE A 215 -3.12 3.65 -17.18
C ILE A 215 -4.18 3.64 -18.29
N TYR A 216 -5.42 3.98 -17.95
CA TYR A 216 -6.47 4.10 -18.96
C TYR A 216 -6.14 5.17 -20.00
N LEU A 217 -5.67 6.35 -19.57
CA LEU A 217 -5.29 7.44 -20.50
C LEU A 217 -4.05 7.13 -21.33
N MET A 218 -3.10 6.31 -20.84
CA MET A 218 -1.95 5.85 -21.64
C MET A 218 -2.41 5.18 -22.94
N ALA A 219 -3.49 4.43 -22.90
CA ALA A 219 -4.04 3.74 -24.07
C ALA A 219 -5.05 4.63 -24.85
N LYS A 220 -5.88 5.40 -24.12
CA LYS A 220 -6.97 6.17 -24.70
C LYS A 220 -6.51 7.49 -25.33
N GLN A 221 -5.47 8.12 -24.78
CA GLN A 221 -4.90 9.40 -25.20
C GLN A 221 -3.37 9.33 -25.26
N PRO A 222 -2.81 8.53 -26.18
CA PRO A 222 -1.36 8.31 -26.26
C PRO A 222 -0.56 9.59 -26.53
N GLU A 223 -1.20 10.62 -27.07
CA GLU A 223 -0.63 11.95 -27.30
C GLU A 223 -0.23 12.67 -25.99
N LEU A 224 -0.76 12.26 -24.83
CA LEU A 224 -0.31 12.75 -23.53
C LEU A 224 1.11 12.30 -23.20
N GLY A 225 1.61 11.24 -23.86
CA GLY A 225 2.97 10.75 -23.68
C GLY A 225 3.28 10.21 -22.27
N ILE A 226 2.26 9.74 -21.54
CA ILE A 226 2.45 9.10 -20.23
C ILE A 226 3.22 7.79 -20.43
N LYS A 227 4.40 7.68 -19.83
CA LYS A 227 5.25 6.47 -19.90
C LYS A 227 5.15 5.62 -18.64
N ASP A 228 4.90 6.26 -17.51
CA ASP A 228 4.79 5.64 -16.20
C ASP A 228 3.62 6.29 -15.45
N PRO A 229 2.63 5.51 -14.98
CA PRO A 229 1.43 6.06 -14.36
C PRO A 229 1.69 6.72 -13.00
N TYR A 230 2.87 6.49 -12.40
CA TYR A 230 3.29 7.10 -11.13
C TYR A 230 4.22 8.31 -11.32
N GLU A 231 4.63 8.61 -12.55
CA GLU A 231 5.53 9.70 -12.89
C GLU A 231 4.84 10.69 -13.85
N LEU A 232 3.84 11.41 -13.33
CA LEU A 232 3.02 12.34 -14.11
C LEU A 232 3.53 13.78 -13.97
N ASN A 233 3.76 14.48 -15.09
CA ASN A 233 3.94 15.93 -15.06
C ASN A 233 2.61 16.66 -14.84
N GLU A 234 2.64 17.98 -14.64
CA GLU A 234 1.43 18.77 -14.34
C GLU A 234 0.34 18.66 -15.43
N GLN A 235 0.71 18.61 -16.72
CA GLN A 235 -0.25 18.48 -17.81
C GLN A 235 -0.92 17.10 -17.82
N GLN A 236 -0.13 16.04 -17.70
CA GLN A 236 -0.61 14.66 -17.63
C GLN A 236 -1.50 14.46 -16.41
N TYR A 237 -1.05 14.96 -15.26
CA TYR A 237 -1.77 14.89 -14.00
C TYR A 237 -3.13 15.63 -14.08
N ALA A 238 -3.15 16.83 -14.66
CA ALA A 238 -4.39 17.58 -14.87
C ALA A 238 -5.40 16.82 -15.74
N ALA A 239 -4.93 16.15 -16.82
CA ALA A 239 -5.78 15.32 -17.68
C ALA A 239 -6.36 14.12 -16.92
N VAL A 240 -5.56 13.48 -16.06
CA VAL A 240 -5.99 12.36 -15.22
C VAL A 240 -7.05 12.80 -14.20
N LEU A 241 -6.85 13.94 -13.52
CA LEU A 241 -7.85 14.48 -12.60
C LEU A 241 -9.16 14.86 -13.30
N GLU A 242 -9.08 15.39 -14.51
CA GLU A 242 -10.28 15.71 -15.33
C GLU A 242 -11.08 14.44 -15.65
N LEU A 243 -10.40 13.32 -15.97
CA LEU A 243 -11.06 12.02 -16.15
C LEU A 243 -11.76 11.56 -14.87
N LEU A 244 -11.10 11.66 -13.72
CA LEU A 244 -11.66 11.25 -12.44
C LEU A 244 -12.86 12.12 -12.02
N ARG A 245 -12.82 13.43 -12.30
CA ARG A 245 -14.00 14.33 -12.11
C ARG A 245 -15.18 13.92 -12.98
N LYS A 246 -14.93 13.51 -14.23
CA LYS A 246 -15.97 12.98 -15.12
C LYS A 246 -16.50 11.62 -14.66
N GLN A 247 -15.65 10.79 -14.05
CA GLN A 247 -16.06 9.51 -13.48
C GLN A 247 -16.90 9.68 -12.22
N HIS A 248 -16.63 10.70 -11.39
CA HIS A 248 -17.25 10.87 -10.07
C HIS A 248 -18.78 10.69 -10.07
N PRO A 249 -19.56 11.26 -11.02
CA PRO A 249 -21.01 11.06 -11.10
C PRO A 249 -21.46 9.61 -11.36
N LEU A 250 -20.55 8.73 -11.79
CA LEU A 250 -20.83 7.31 -12.03
C LEU A 250 -20.68 6.50 -10.75
N ILE A 251 -19.90 7.02 -9.78
CA ILE A 251 -19.49 6.31 -8.57
C ILE A 251 -20.64 6.27 -7.58
N GLN A 252 -21.02 5.03 -7.19
CA GLN A 252 -21.96 4.79 -6.09
C GLN A 252 -21.27 5.01 -4.74
N ARG A 253 -20.02 4.48 -4.60
CA ARG A 253 -19.16 4.62 -3.42
C ARG A 253 -17.70 4.48 -3.83
N TYR A 254 -16.82 5.24 -3.17
CA TYR A 254 -15.40 4.91 -3.11
C TYR A 254 -15.20 3.91 -1.96
N TRP A 255 -14.65 2.74 -2.28
CA TRP A 255 -14.47 1.68 -1.29
C TRP A 255 -13.03 1.64 -0.76
N HIS A 256 -12.84 1.46 0.53
CA HIS A 256 -11.54 1.19 1.16
C HIS A 256 -11.54 -0.13 1.95
N ASP A 257 -12.69 -0.61 2.36
CA ASP A 257 -12.84 -1.91 3.01
C ASP A 257 -13.34 -2.95 2.00
N ALA A 258 -12.55 -4.01 1.82
CA ALA A 258 -12.86 -5.09 0.88
C ALA A 258 -14.21 -5.78 1.18
N ASN A 259 -14.56 -5.95 2.47
CA ASN A 259 -15.82 -6.58 2.88
C ASN A 259 -17.01 -5.67 2.59
N VAL A 260 -16.83 -4.34 2.71
CA VAL A 260 -17.88 -3.38 2.31
C VAL A 260 -18.12 -3.47 0.80
N GLN A 261 -17.07 -3.58 -0.03
CA GLN A 261 -17.26 -3.77 -1.47
C GLN A 261 -17.99 -5.08 -1.78
N VAL A 262 -17.67 -6.18 -1.09
CA VAL A 262 -18.41 -7.45 -1.22
C VAL A 262 -19.89 -7.28 -0.91
N GLN A 263 -20.24 -6.55 0.14
CA GLN A 263 -21.64 -6.25 0.50
C GLN A 263 -22.32 -5.39 -0.57
N ASP A 264 -21.65 -4.37 -1.08
CA ASP A 264 -22.20 -3.46 -2.10
C ASP A 264 -22.51 -4.21 -3.42
N PHE A 265 -21.65 -5.12 -3.85
CA PHE A 265 -21.91 -5.98 -5.01
C PHE A 265 -23.06 -6.97 -4.77
N THR A 266 -23.25 -7.40 -3.53
CA THR A 266 -24.32 -8.32 -3.16
C THR A 266 -25.67 -7.61 -3.06
N ASN A 267 -25.73 -6.42 -2.44
CA ASN A 267 -26.98 -5.83 -1.97
C ASN A 267 -27.30 -4.44 -2.57
N GLU A 268 -26.28 -3.67 -3.00
CA GLU A 268 -26.47 -2.25 -3.35
C GLU A 268 -26.51 -2.00 -4.86
N GLY A 269 -26.56 -3.05 -5.66
CA GLY A 269 -26.73 -2.96 -7.11
C GLY A 269 -25.50 -2.48 -7.88
N VAL A 270 -24.33 -2.51 -7.25
CA VAL A 270 -23.04 -2.27 -7.91
C VAL A 270 -22.77 -3.38 -8.92
N VAL A 271 -22.26 -3.02 -10.10
CA VAL A 271 -22.06 -4.00 -11.18
C VAL A 271 -20.66 -3.98 -11.79
N VAL A 272 -19.86 -2.97 -11.50
CA VAL A 272 -18.49 -2.86 -12.05
C VAL A 272 -17.61 -2.02 -11.12
N SER A 273 -16.35 -2.44 -10.96
CA SER A 273 -15.36 -1.74 -10.12
C SER A 273 -13.94 -2.18 -10.45
N SER A 274 -12.95 -1.34 -10.12
CA SER A 274 -11.63 -1.85 -9.77
C SER A 274 -11.72 -2.61 -8.45
N SER A 275 -11.02 -3.73 -8.32
CA SER A 275 -11.15 -4.62 -7.16
C SER A 275 -9.87 -5.44 -6.97
N TRP A 276 -9.70 -6.02 -5.81
CA TRP A 276 -8.69 -7.06 -5.62
C TRP A 276 -9.28 -8.44 -5.93
N PRO A 277 -8.46 -9.42 -6.29
CA PRO A 277 -8.93 -10.80 -6.49
C PRO A 277 -9.64 -11.38 -5.27
N PHE A 278 -9.30 -10.95 -4.05
CA PHE A 278 -9.93 -11.37 -2.81
C PHE A 278 -11.45 -11.17 -2.81
N GLN A 279 -11.95 -9.99 -3.22
CA GLN A 279 -13.39 -9.73 -3.28
C GLN A 279 -14.06 -10.60 -4.34
N VAL A 280 -13.40 -10.80 -5.49
CA VAL A 280 -13.90 -11.68 -6.56
C VAL A 280 -14.08 -13.10 -6.04
N ASN A 281 -13.05 -13.67 -5.39
CA ASN A 281 -13.09 -15.01 -4.81
C ASN A 281 -14.18 -15.13 -3.75
N THR A 282 -14.28 -14.15 -2.84
CA THR A 282 -15.29 -14.13 -1.78
C THR A 282 -16.71 -14.10 -2.35
N LEU A 283 -16.96 -13.26 -3.36
CA LEU A 283 -18.26 -13.18 -4.02
C LEU A 283 -18.60 -14.47 -4.79
N GLN A 284 -17.63 -15.07 -5.48
CA GLN A 284 -17.83 -16.33 -6.20
C GLN A 284 -18.09 -17.51 -5.25
N ALA A 285 -17.37 -17.59 -4.12
CA ALA A 285 -17.62 -18.58 -3.07
C ALA A 285 -19.06 -18.45 -2.52
N ASN A 286 -19.58 -17.22 -2.43
CA ASN A 286 -20.96 -16.93 -2.06
C ASN A 286 -21.95 -17.01 -3.24
N LYS A 287 -21.54 -17.62 -4.37
CA LYS A 287 -22.37 -17.84 -5.57
C LYS A 287 -22.95 -16.56 -6.18
N GLN A 288 -22.28 -15.42 -5.96
CA GLN A 288 -22.65 -14.18 -6.62
C GLN A 288 -22.21 -14.19 -8.09
N PRO A 289 -22.99 -13.61 -9.00
CA PRO A 289 -22.73 -13.63 -10.44
C PRO A 289 -21.65 -12.59 -10.82
N VAL A 290 -20.42 -12.80 -10.37
CA VAL A 290 -19.28 -11.92 -10.66
C VAL A 290 -18.16 -12.66 -11.37
N ALA A 291 -17.41 -11.92 -12.17
CA ALA A 291 -16.16 -12.35 -12.77
C ALA A 291 -15.19 -11.16 -12.83
N SER A 292 -13.95 -11.41 -13.17
CA SER A 292 -12.95 -10.36 -13.34
C SER A 292 -12.07 -10.59 -14.56
N VAL A 293 -11.46 -9.51 -15.03
CA VAL A 293 -10.48 -9.53 -16.13
C VAL A 293 -9.38 -8.49 -15.87
N ILE A 294 -8.24 -8.67 -16.50
CA ILE A 294 -7.25 -7.61 -16.73
C ILE A 294 -7.54 -7.05 -18.12
N PRO A 295 -7.97 -5.78 -18.25
CA PRO A 295 -8.29 -5.18 -19.53
C PRO A 295 -7.09 -5.07 -20.48
N ALA A 296 -7.36 -4.70 -21.72
CA ALA A 296 -6.33 -4.60 -22.76
C ALA A 296 -5.26 -3.55 -22.44
N GLU A 297 -5.65 -2.49 -21.75
CA GLU A 297 -4.77 -1.41 -21.29
C GLU A 297 -3.76 -1.86 -20.22
N GLY A 298 -3.92 -3.08 -19.68
CA GLY A 298 -3.21 -3.53 -18.48
C GLY A 298 -3.93 -3.09 -17.21
N ALA A 299 -3.24 -3.16 -16.09
CA ALA A 299 -3.78 -2.79 -14.79
C ALA A 299 -2.69 -2.25 -13.86
N SER A 300 -3.07 -1.46 -12.88
CA SER A 300 -2.24 -1.29 -11.70
C SER A 300 -2.23 -2.59 -10.89
N GLY A 301 -1.28 -2.73 -9.99
CA GLY A 301 -1.20 -3.89 -9.11
C GLY A 301 -0.33 -3.60 -7.90
N TRP A 302 -0.31 -4.52 -7.01
CA TRP A 302 0.43 -4.42 -5.75
C TRP A 302 1.42 -5.58 -5.65
N ALA A 303 2.57 -5.28 -5.08
CA ALA A 303 3.58 -6.25 -4.69
C ALA A 303 3.96 -5.92 -3.25
N ASP A 304 3.42 -6.69 -2.34
CA ASP A 304 3.46 -6.35 -0.93
C ASP A 304 4.70 -6.93 -0.26
N THR A 305 5.19 -6.17 0.70
CA THR A 305 6.42 -6.47 1.40
C THR A 305 6.16 -6.47 2.91
N THR A 306 6.57 -7.54 3.59
CA THR A 306 6.60 -7.58 5.05
C THR A 306 7.83 -6.83 5.54
N MET A 307 7.63 -5.69 6.18
CA MET A 307 8.69 -4.75 6.59
C MET A 307 8.81 -4.70 8.11
N LEU A 308 10.05 -4.60 8.61
CA LEU A 308 10.36 -4.53 10.04
C LEU A 308 10.28 -3.09 10.54
N ALA A 309 9.48 -2.85 11.58
CA ALA A 309 9.41 -1.55 12.24
C ALA A 309 10.77 -1.11 12.80
N ALA A 310 11.07 0.19 12.71
CA ALA A 310 12.32 0.74 13.24
C ALA A 310 12.48 0.52 14.74
N ASN A 311 11.37 0.48 15.49
CA ASN A 311 11.30 0.31 16.93
C ASN A 311 10.61 -1.00 17.32
N ALA A 312 10.75 -2.06 16.51
CA ALA A 312 10.19 -3.37 16.78
C ALA A 312 10.60 -3.86 18.18
N LYS A 313 9.62 -4.26 18.97
CA LYS A 313 9.85 -4.80 20.34
C LYS A 313 10.13 -6.30 20.33
N HIS A 314 9.69 -6.98 19.27
CA HIS A 314 9.78 -8.42 19.12
C HIS A 314 10.50 -8.80 17.80
N PRO A 315 11.75 -8.30 17.59
CA PRO A 315 12.43 -8.46 16.30
C PRO A 315 12.75 -9.93 15.98
N ASN A 316 13.01 -10.79 16.97
CA ASN A 316 13.31 -12.20 16.69
C ASN A 316 12.06 -12.95 16.24
N CYS A 317 10.91 -12.74 16.89
CA CYS A 317 9.63 -13.27 16.43
C CYS A 317 9.25 -12.70 15.04
N ALA A 318 9.55 -11.42 14.77
CA ALA A 318 9.33 -10.80 13.47
C ALA A 318 10.15 -11.46 12.35
N TYR A 319 11.44 -11.73 12.59
CA TYR A 319 12.27 -12.49 11.63
C TYR A 319 11.79 -13.93 11.43
N LYS A 320 11.31 -14.59 12.50
CA LYS A 320 10.70 -15.91 12.36
C LYS A 320 9.44 -15.88 11.52
N TRP A 321 8.62 -14.82 11.65
CA TRP A 321 7.44 -14.64 10.80
C TRP A 321 7.83 -14.39 9.35
N MET A 322 8.84 -13.56 9.09
CA MET A 322 9.34 -13.32 7.71
C MET A 322 9.81 -14.64 7.06
N GLU A 323 10.59 -15.45 7.78
CA GLU A 323 11.05 -16.76 7.30
C GLU A 323 9.88 -17.72 7.06
N TRP A 324 8.94 -17.80 8.02
CA TRP A 324 7.76 -18.64 7.92
C TRP A 324 6.88 -18.27 6.73
N SER A 325 6.66 -16.98 6.55
CA SER A 325 5.81 -16.47 5.47
C SER A 325 6.36 -16.72 4.06
N LEU A 326 7.66 -17.02 3.91
CA LEU A 326 8.28 -17.42 2.65
C LEU A 326 8.31 -18.95 2.43
N ASN A 327 7.73 -19.73 3.34
CA ASN A 327 7.57 -21.17 3.09
C ASN A 327 6.61 -21.41 1.91
N ALA A 328 6.98 -22.29 0.98
CA ALA A 328 6.19 -22.52 -0.24
C ALA A 328 4.74 -22.97 0.04
N LYS A 329 4.53 -23.78 1.11
CA LYS A 329 3.17 -24.17 1.49
C LYS A 329 2.37 -22.96 1.96
N VAL A 330 2.93 -22.14 2.87
CA VAL A 330 2.28 -20.93 3.38
C VAL A 330 1.97 -19.96 2.24
N GLN A 331 2.94 -19.71 1.37
CA GLN A 331 2.76 -18.86 0.18
C GLN A 331 1.63 -19.35 -0.74
N GLY A 332 1.52 -20.65 -0.93
CA GLY A 332 0.45 -21.25 -1.72
C GLY A 332 -0.92 -21.12 -1.04
N ASP A 333 -0.99 -21.32 0.26
CA ASP A 333 -2.24 -21.19 1.04
C ASP A 333 -2.73 -19.71 1.03
N VAL A 334 -1.82 -18.76 1.25
CA VAL A 334 -2.11 -17.32 1.16
C VAL A 334 -2.62 -16.95 -0.23
N ALA A 335 -1.90 -17.38 -1.28
CA ALA A 335 -2.27 -17.08 -2.65
C ALA A 335 -3.61 -17.69 -3.06
N ALA A 336 -3.91 -18.91 -2.59
CA ALA A 336 -5.21 -19.54 -2.82
C ALA A 336 -6.36 -18.79 -2.14
N TRP A 337 -6.15 -18.36 -0.90
CA TRP A 337 -7.14 -17.59 -0.15
C TRP A 337 -7.41 -16.23 -0.77
N PHE A 338 -6.35 -15.49 -1.05
CA PHE A 338 -6.46 -14.12 -1.52
C PHE A 338 -6.75 -14.02 -3.04
N GLY A 339 -6.42 -15.05 -3.82
CA GLY A 339 -6.46 -14.97 -5.29
C GLY A 339 -5.26 -14.22 -5.86
N SER A 340 -4.15 -14.23 -5.15
CA SER A 340 -2.90 -13.53 -5.50
C SER A 340 -1.88 -14.48 -6.13
N VAL A 341 -0.72 -13.94 -6.46
CA VAL A 341 0.44 -14.69 -6.90
C VAL A 341 1.45 -14.75 -5.75
N PRO A 342 1.96 -15.94 -5.41
CA PRO A 342 2.97 -16.08 -4.37
C PRO A 342 4.27 -15.41 -4.76
N ALA A 343 4.98 -14.85 -3.78
CA ALA A 343 6.33 -14.32 -3.99
C ALA A 343 7.38 -15.43 -4.18
N VAL A 344 7.06 -16.66 -3.78
CA VAL A 344 7.91 -17.84 -3.94
C VAL A 344 7.33 -18.76 -5.03
N PRO A 345 7.91 -18.80 -6.24
CA PRO A 345 7.36 -19.57 -7.38
C PRO A 345 7.18 -21.06 -7.13
N ALA A 346 7.96 -21.66 -6.22
CA ALA A 346 7.80 -23.06 -5.84
C ALA A 346 6.40 -23.36 -5.25
N ALA A 347 5.70 -22.38 -4.71
CA ALA A 347 4.32 -22.50 -4.21
C ALA A 347 3.29 -22.80 -5.31
N CYS A 348 3.62 -22.52 -6.58
CA CYS A 348 2.72 -22.74 -7.72
C CYS A 348 2.56 -24.20 -8.10
N LYS A 349 3.23 -25.13 -7.41
CA LYS A 349 3.13 -26.57 -7.67
C LYS A 349 2.97 -27.36 -6.38
N GLY A 350 2.08 -28.34 -6.44
CA GLY A 350 1.88 -29.28 -5.33
C GLY A 350 1.16 -28.70 -4.12
N ASN A 351 0.69 -27.45 -4.15
CA ASN A 351 -0.15 -26.89 -3.10
C ASN A 351 -1.61 -27.31 -3.35
N ALA A 352 -2.24 -27.95 -2.35
CA ALA A 352 -3.58 -28.52 -2.50
C ALA A 352 -4.68 -27.45 -2.65
N LEU A 353 -4.49 -26.26 -2.06
CA LEU A 353 -5.47 -25.17 -2.08
C LEU A 353 -5.32 -24.32 -3.35
N LEU A 354 -4.08 -23.92 -3.69
CA LEU A 354 -3.80 -23.10 -4.87
C LEU A 354 -3.96 -23.90 -6.17
N THR A 355 -3.70 -25.19 -6.14
CA THR A 355 -3.61 -26.09 -7.29
C THR A 355 -2.51 -25.70 -8.30
N ASP A 356 -2.15 -26.59 -9.21
CA ASP A 356 -1.07 -26.33 -10.18
C ASP A 356 -1.43 -25.27 -11.25
N THR A 357 -2.69 -24.88 -11.34
CA THR A 357 -3.18 -23.84 -12.27
C THR A 357 -3.41 -22.50 -11.61
N GLY A 358 -3.43 -22.45 -10.27
CA GLY A 358 -3.79 -21.24 -9.52
C GLY A 358 -2.92 -20.04 -9.82
N CYS A 359 -1.60 -20.21 -9.86
CA CYS A 359 -0.69 -19.10 -10.18
C CYS A 359 -0.97 -18.49 -11.57
N ALA A 360 -1.16 -19.30 -12.59
CA ALA A 360 -1.48 -18.82 -13.94
C ALA A 360 -2.84 -18.12 -13.96
N THR A 361 -3.85 -18.69 -13.26
CA THR A 361 -5.18 -18.09 -13.10
C THR A 361 -5.08 -16.72 -12.42
N ASN A 362 -4.25 -16.59 -11.38
CA ASN A 362 -4.09 -15.37 -10.59
C ASN A 362 -3.17 -14.33 -11.26
N GLY A 363 -2.60 -14.64 -12.42
CA GLY A 363 -1.87 -13.66 -13.22
C GLY A 363 -0.35 -13.77 -13.19
N PHE A 364 0.24 -14.89 -12.76
CA PHE A 364 1.70 -15.10 -12.76
C PHE A 364 2.37 -14.75 -14.11
N ASP A 365 1.72 -15.12 -15.23
CA ASP A 365 2.19 -14.87 -16.58
C ASP A 365 1.85 -13.46 -17.09
N LYS A 366 1.25 -12.61 -16.26
CA LYS A 366 0.83 -11.24 -16.61
C LYS A 366 1.69 -10.16 -15.96
N PHE A 367 2.79 -10.53 -15.34
CA PHE A 367 3.65 -9.62 -14.57
C PHE A 367 3.98 -8.34 -15.36
N ASP A 368 4.37 -8.46 -16.63
CA ASP A 368 4.75 -7.34 -17.49
C ASP A 368 3.58 -6.42 -17.91
N LYS A 369 2.33 -6.83 -17.63
CA LYS A 369 1.12 -6.03 -17.88
C LYS A 369 0.65 -5.27 -16.64
N ILE A 370 1.38 -5.40 -15.53
CA ILE A 370 1.00 -4.82 -14.25
C ILE A 370 1.96 -3.69 -13.91
N HIS A 371 1.38 -2.51 -13.69
CA HIS A 371 2.09 -1.35 -13.16
C HIS A 371 2.02 -1.40 -11.65
N PHE A 372 3.07 -1.93 -11.01
CA PHE A 372 3.09 -2.08 -9.55
C PHE A 372 3.10 -0.73 -8.84
N TRP A 373 2.29 -0.62 -7.80
CA TRP A 373 2.15 0.58 -6.99
C TRP A 373 3.50 1.06 -6.46
N ARG A 374 3.72 2.36 -6.62
CA ARG A 374 4.88 3.09 -6.10
C ARG A 374 4.45 4.46 -5.63
N THR A 375 5.13 4.98 -4.63
CA THR A 375 4.91 6.37 -4.19
C THR A 375 5.32 7.34 -5.31
N PRO A 376 4.42 8.18 -5.84
CA PRO A 376 4.79 9.27 -6.74
C PRO A 376 5.70 10.29 -6.06
N GLU A 377 6.77 10.67 -6.72
CA GLU A 377 7.80 11.56 -6.21
C GLU A 377 7.93 12.83 -7.04
N ALA A 378 8.39 13.93 -6.42
CA ALA A 378 8.61 15.20 -7.13
C ALA A 378 9.74 15.10 -8.16
N SER A 379 10.76 14.29 -7.88
CA SER A 379 11.85 13.97 -8.83
C SER A 379 11.57 12.58 -9.43
N CYS A 380 11.50 12.51 -10.74
CA CYS A 380 11.14 11.28 -11.46
C CYS A 380 12.09 11.00 -12.63
N LYS A 381 12.19 9.73 -13.02
CA LYS A 381 13.14 9.28 -14.02
C LYS A 381 12.72 9.64 -15.45
N THR A 382 11.40 9.63 -15.73
CA THR A 382 10.88 9.80 -17.09
C THR A 382 10.89 11.24 -17.57
N GLN A 383 10.78 12.22 -16.66
CA GLN A 383 10.53 13.62 -17.01
C GLN A 383 11.32 14.64 -16.15
N GLY A 384 12.06 14.18 -15.13
CA GLY A 384 12.83 15.02 -14.20
C GLY A 384 11.95 15.61 -13.08
N THR A 385 10.78 16.18 -13.38
CA THR A 385 9.84 16.74 -12.40
C THR A 385 8.46 16.16 -12.59
N CYS A 386 7.90 15.64 -11.50
CA CYS A 386 6.58 15.03 -11.46
C CYS A 386 5.77 15.54 -10.27
N VAL A 387 4.46 15.28 -10.30
CA VAL A 387 3.55 15.64 -9.22
C VAL A 387 3.69 14.64 -8.07
N PRO A 388 4.08 15.09 -6.86
CA PRO A 388 4.35 14.19 -5.74
C PRO A 388 3.07 13.68 -5.07
N TYR A 389 3.19 12.57 -4.33
CA TYR A 389 2.08 11.91 -3.63
C TYR A 389 1.27 12.85 -2.71
N SER A 390 1.90 13.82 -2.08
CA SER A 390 1.18 14.80 -1.23
C SER A 390 0.12 15.60 -2.00
N ARG A 391 0.39 15.91 -3.29
CA ARG A 391 -0.60 16.50 -4.18
C ARG A 391 -1.69 15.49 -4.58
N TRP A 392 -1.30 14.24 -4.86
CA TRP A 392 -2.26 13.17 -5.16
C TRP A 392 -3.25 13.01 -4.01
N ALA A 393 -2.78 12.94 -2.76
CA ALA A 393 -3.65 12.81 -1.59
C ALA A 393 -4.62 13.98 -1.44
N THR A 394 -4.15 15.21 -1.63
CA THR A 394 -5.00 16.40 -1.52
C THR A 394 -6.06 16.47 -2.63
N ASP A 395 -5.63 16.26 -3.88
CA ASP A 395 -6.50 16.44 -5.04
C ASP A 395 -7.50 15.28 -5.17
N PHE A 396 -7.12 14.05 -4.75
CA PHE A 396 -8.04 12.93 -4.74
C PHE A 396 -9.19 13.12 -3.74
N VAL A 397 -8.92 13.65 -2.56
CA VAL A 397 -9.98 14.04 -1.61
C VAL A 397 -10.91 15.08 -2.22
N ALA A 398 -10.40 16.04 -2.98
CA ALA A 398 -11.23 17.01 -3.68
C ALA A 398 -12.11 16.34 -4.75
N VAL A 399 -11.57 15.40 -5.53
CA VAL A 399 -12.32 14.62 -6.53
C VAL A 399 -13.45 13.83 -5.87
N MET A 400 -13.16 13.10 -4.80
CA MET A 400 -14.18 12.34 -4.04
C MET A 400 -15.27 13.25 -3.47
N GLY A 401 -14.92 14.47 -3.10
CA GLY A 401 -15.87 15.51 -2.67
C GLY A 401 -16.58 16.25 -3.81
N GLY A 402 -16.42 15.80 -5.06
CA GLY A 402 -17.06 16.40 -6.25
C GLY A 402 -16.48 17.73 -6.70
N ARG A 403 -15.18 18.00 -6.43
CA ARG A 403 -14.48 19.27 -6.76
C ARG A 403 -13.32 19.07 -7.72
#